data_e607530c5f4b1f7ec99d643c059156d6
#
_entry.id   e607530c5f4b1f7ec99d643c059156d6
#
_cell.length_a   1.000
_cell.length_b   1.000
_cell.length_c   1.000
_cell.angle_alpha   90.00
_cell.angle_beta   90.00
_cell.angle_gamma   90.00
#
_symmetry.space_group_name_H-M   'P 1'
#
loop_
_entity.id
_entity.type
_entity.pdbx_description
1 polymer ?
#
loop_
_entity_poly.entity_id
_entity_poly.type
_entity_poly.pdbx_seq_one_letter_code
_entity_poly.pdbx_strand_id
1 'polypeptide(L)'
;MMQVVLAETEQAIAACFPVIFELRPHLSQETFVARVQAQQTQGYKLAYLEAEGVPAAVAGFRIGNNLAWGRFLYVDDLVTLPEQRSNGYGKKLLAWLNEYAVKEGCAQLHLDSGMQRKDAHRFYEREGVAVTGFHFAQVLK
;
A
#
# COMPACT_ATOMS: atom_id res chain seq x y z
N MET A 1 -15.69 -8.09 13.14
CA MET A 1 -14.31 -7.63 13.34
C MET A 1 -13.60 -7.55 12.00
N MET A 2 -13.00 -6.40 11.71
CA MET A 2 -12.32 -6.19 10.44
C MET A 2 -10.93 -6.78 10.43
N GLN A 3 -10.62 -7.54 9.39
CA GLN A 3 -9.31 -8.15 9.22
C GLN A 3 -8.71 -7.71 7.91
N VAL A 4 -7.39 -7.57 7.89
CA VAL A 4 -6.63 -7.34 6.67
C VAL A 4 -6.35 -8.69 6.03
N VAL A 5 -6.61 -8.79 4.74
CA VAL A 5 -6.49 -10.03 3.97
C VAL A 5 -5.63 -9.80 2.75
N LEU A 6 -4.79 -10.77 2.40
CA LEU A 6 -4.01 -10.72 1.16
C LEU A 6 -4.92 -11.06 -0.03
N ALA A 7 -4.82 -10.26 -1.09
CA ALA A 7 -5.57 -10.49 -2.33
C ALA A 7 -4.76 -11.43 -3.23
N GLU A 8 -5.14 -12.70 -3.24
CA GLU A 8 -4.39 -13.74 -3.93
C GLU A 8 -5.16 -14.36 -5.10
N THR A 9 -6.46 -14.11 -5.19
CA THR A 9 -7.28 -14.59 -6.31
C THR A 9 -7.59 -13.45 -7.27
N GLU A 10 -7.96 -13.80 -8.51
CA GLU A 10 -8.35 -12.78 -9.49
C GLU A 10 -9.53 -11.94 -8.99
N GLN A 11 -10.52 -12.59 -8.34
CA GLN A 11 -11.67 -11.87 -7.81
C GLN A 11 -11.28 -10.88 -6.72
N ALA A 12 -10.41 -11.31 -5.79
CA ALA A 12 -9.97 -10.44 -4.71
C ALA A 12 -9.16 -9.26 -5.24
N ILE A 13 -8.27 -9.51 -6.22
CA ILE A 13 -7.49 -8.45 -6.85
C ILE A 13 -8.41 -7.47 -7.56
N ALA A 14 -9.35 -7.98 -8.38
CA ALA A 14 -10.29 -7.13 -9.12
C ALA A 14 -11.12 -6.26 -8.19
N ALA A 15 -11.52 -6.80 -7.04
CA ALA A 15 -12.32 -6.07 -6.05
C ALA A 15 -11.57 -4.87 -5.46
N CYS A 16 -10.24 -4.89 -5.49
CA CYS A 16 -9.42 -3.79 -4.99
C CYS A 16 -9.30 -2.62 -5.97
N PHE A 17 -9.68 -2.81 -7.23
CA PHE A 17 -9.48 -1.78 -8.26
C PHE A 17 -10.13 -0.44 -7.91
N PRO A 18 -11.42 -0.37 -7.47
CA PRO A 18 -12.04 0.92 -7.17
C PRO A 18 -11.27 1.72 -6.12
N VAL A 19 -10.63 1.05 -5.17
CA VAL A 19 -9.85 1.71 -4.13
C VAL A 19 -8.52 2.21 -4.70
N ILE A 20 -7.81 1.34 -5.41
CA ILE A 20 -6.52 1.70 -6.03
C ILE A 20 -6.70 2.84 -7.03
N PHE A 21 -7.83 2.87 -7.75
CA PHE A 21 -8.12 3.89 -8.74
C PHE A 21 -8.11 5.30 -8.12
N GLU A 22 -8.51 5.44 -6.85
CA GLU A 22 -8.47 6.71 -6.15
C GLU A 22 -7.06 7.28 -6.06
N LEU A 23 -6.07 6.40 -5.94
CA LEU A 23 -4.66 6.79 -5.85
C LEU A 23 -3.99 6.80 -7.23
N ARG A 24 -4.38 5.89 -8.11
CA ARG A 24 -3.77 5.68 -9.42
C ARG A 24 -4.82 5.78 -10.54
N PRO A 25 -5.39 6.97 -10.79
CA PRO A 25 -6.50 7.11 -11.73
C PRO A 25 -6.13 6.85 -13.20
N HIS A 26 -4.85 6.70 -13.50
CA HIS A 26 -4.39 6.37 -14.85
C HIS A 26 -4.54 4.87 -15.18
N LEU A 27 -4.86 4.03 -14.20
CA LEU A 27 -5.04 2.59 -14.41
C LEU A 27 -6.42 2.29 -15.00
N SER A 28 -6.51 1.21 -15.79
CA SER A 28 -7.79 0.75 -16.33
C SER A 28 -8.21 -0.55 -15.66
N GLN A 29 -9.52 -0.71 -15.48
CA GLN A 29 -10.06 -1.92 -14.87
C GLN A 29 -9.72 -3.16 -15.72
N GLU A 30 -9.69 -3.03 -17.04
CA GLU A 30 -9.46 -4.14 -17.97
C GLU A 30 -8.08 -4.76 -17.83
N THR A 31 -7.07 -3.96 -17.48
CA THR A 31 -5.68 -4.43 -17.38
C THR A 31 -5.22 -4.60 -15.94
N PHE A 32 -6.02 -4.19 -14.97
CA PHE A 32 -5.58 -4.12 -13.57
C PHE A 32 -5.11 -5.47 -13.02
N VAL A 33 -5.94 -6.51 -13.14
CA VAL A 33 -5.60 -7.83 -12.59
C VAL A 33 -4.31 -8.35 -13.19
N ALA A 34 -4.16 -8.27 -14.52
CA ALA A 34 -2.95 -8.75 -15.19
C ALA A 34 -1.71 -7.99 -14.72
N ARG A 35 -1.83 -6.66 -14.52
CA ARG A 35 -0.72 -5.85 -14.06
C ARG A 35 -0.32 -6.21 -12.63
N VAL A 36 -1.29 -6.44 -11.75
CA VAL A 36 -1.02 -6.86 -10.38
C VAL A 36 -0.34 -8.22 -10.38
N GLN A 37 -0.87 -9.17 -11.14
CA GLN A 37 -0.30 -10.52 -11.21
C GLN A 37 1.13 -10.51 -11.73
N ALA A 38 1.43 -9.68 -12.72
CA ALA A 38 2.79 -9.54 -13.23
C ALA A 38 3.73 -9.04 -12.14
N GLN A 39 3.29 -8.05 -11.36
CA GLN A 39 4.10 -7.54 -10.24
C GLN A 39 4.23 -8.56 -9.13
N GLN A 40 3.20 -9.39 -8.90
CA GLN A 40 3.26 -10.43 -7.88
C GLN A 40 4.37 -11.44 -8.16
N THR A 41 4.68 -11.68 -9.43
CA THR A 41 5.80 -12.56 -9.78
C THR A 41 7.16 -11.96 -9.39
N GLN A 42 7.18 -10.65 -9.09
CA GLN A 42 8.38 -9.93 -8.68
C GLN A 42 8.34 -9.55 -7.20
N GLY A 43 7.44 -10.18 -6.43
CA GLY A 43 7.38 -9.98 -4.99
C GLY A 43 6.35 -9.00 -4.49
N TYR A 44 5.59 -8.36 -5.37
CA TYR A 44 4.52 -7.44 -4.96
C TYR A 44 3.39 -8.20 -4.29
N LYS A 45 2.83 -7.63 -3.23
CA LYS A 45 1.67 -8.19 -2.54
C LYS A 45 0.63 -7.11 -2.39
N LEU A 46 -0.63 -7.53 -2.45
CA LEU A 46 -1.77 -6.64 -2.33
C LEU A 46 -2.59 -7.11 -1.13
N ALA A 47 -2.87 -6.20 -0.21
CA ALA A 47 -3.68 -6.49 0.98
C ALA A 47 -4.82 -5.50 1.06
N TYR A 48 -5.93 -5.92 1.65
CA TYR A 48 -7.09 -5.04 1.76
C TYR A 48 -7.85 -5.28 3.06
N LEU A 49 -8.62 -4.27 3.44
CA LEU A 49 -9.50 -4.29 4.59
C LEU A 49 -10.91 -4.01 4.08
N GLU A 50 -11.84 -4.92 4.39
CA GLU A 50 -13.23 -4.81 3.92
C GLU A 50 -14.11 -4.01 4.88
N ALA A 51 -15.02 -3.24 4.30
CA ALA A 51 -16.14 -2.65 5.01
C ALA A 51 -17.38 -2.95 4.18
N GLU A 52 -18.40 -3.51 4.84
CA GLU A 52 -19.67 -3.85 4.19
C GLU A 52 -19.48 -4.76 2.97
N GLY A 53 -18.56 -5.71 3.07
CA GLY A 53 -18.38 -6.74 2.05
C GLY A 53 -17.51 -6.35 0.86
N VAL A 54 -16.97 -5.12 0.83
CA VAL A 54 -16.10 -4.67 -0.25
C VAL A 54 -14.83 -4.04 0.32
N PRO A 55 -13.72 -4.08 -0.42
CA PRO A 55 -12.50 -3.42 0.04
C PRO A 55 -12.72 -1.92 0.24
N ALA A 56 -12.31 -1.41 1.39
CA ALA A 56 -12.42 0.00 1.75
C ALA A 56 -11.05 0.67 1.82
N ALA A 57 -10.01 -0.11 2.10
CA ALA A 57 -8.64 0.37 2.16
C ALA A 57 -7.73 -0.71 1.60
N VAL A 58 -6.70 -0.32 0.87
CA VAL A 58 -5.80 -1.24 0.17
C VAL A 58 -4.36 -0.81 0.36
N ALA A 59 -3.48 -1.79 0.51
CA ALA A 59 -2.03 -1.58 0.54
C ALA A 59 -1.36 -2.48 -0.49
N GLY A 60 -0.47 -1.91 -1.30
CA GLY A 60 0.42 -2.67 -2.16
C GLY A 60 1.83 -2.50 -1.65
N PHE A 61 2.55 -3.59 -1.49
CA PHE A 61 3.87 -3.55 -0.86
C PHE A 61 4.75 -4.70 -1.35
N ARG A 62 6.03 -4.58 -1.04
CA ARG A 62 7.01 -5.62 -1.38
C ARG A 62 8.07 -5.68 -0.31
N ILE A 63 8.72 -6.84 -0.20
CA ILE A 63 9.85 -7.03 0.71
C ILE A 63 11.09 -7.17 -0.15
N GLY A 64 12.16 -6.49 0.26
CA GLY A 64 13.43 -6.52 -0.45
C GLY A 64 14.59 -6.34 0.50
N ASN A 65 15.76 -6.27 -0.08
CA ASN A 65 17.00 -6.05 0.66
C ASN A 65 17.84 -5.02 -0.08
N ASN A 66 18.44 -4.09 0.65
CA ASN A 66 19.43 -3.21 0.08
C ASN A 66 20.53 -2.95 1.12
N LEU A 67 21.60 -2.31 0.68
CA LEU A 67 22.74 -2.08 1.55
C LEU A 67 22.45 -1.03 2.63
N ALA A 68 21.61 -0.04 2.29
CA ALA A 68 21.32 1.05 3.22
C ALA A 68 20.41 0.62 4.35
N TRP A 69 19.40 -0.20 4.08
CA TRP A 69 18.34 -0.52 5.05
C TRP A 69 18.36 -1.97 5.54
N GLY A 70 19.09 -2.84 4.85
CA GLY A 70 19.00 -4.28 5.09
C GLY A 70 17.71 -4.82 4.50
N ARG A 71 17.06 -5.73 5.21
CA ARG A 71 15.76 -6.25 4.76
C ARG A 71 14.67 -5.26 5.14
N PHE A 72 13.84 -4.92 4.16
CA PHE A 72 12.83 -3.88 4.35
C PHE A 72 11.50 -4.27 3.72
N LEU A 73 10.43 -3.67 4.22
CA LEU A 73 9.12 -3.67 3.56
C LEU A 73 8.92 -2.28 2.96
N TYR A 74 8.63 -2.23 1.67
CA TYR A 74 8.36 -0.97 0.97
C TYR A 74 6.89 -0.92 0.56
N VAL A 75 6.20 0.13 0.98
CA VAL A 75 4.80 0.36 0.64
C VAL A 75 4.73 1.17 -0.65
N ASP A 76 4.28 0.52 -1.73
CA ASP A 76 4.10 1.20 -3.02
C ASP A 76 2.79 1.98 -3.05
N ASP A 77 1.74 1.41 -2.46
CA ASP A 77 0.39 1.96 -2.53
C ASP A 77 -0.27 1.83 -1.17
N LEU A 78 -0.91 2.90 -0.71
CA LEU A 78 -1.69 2.87 0.53
C LEU A 78 -2.82 3.88 0.36
N VAL A 79 -4.05 3.41 0.36
CA VAL A 79 -5.20 4.25 0.05
C VAL A 79 -6.47 3.76 0.74
N THR A 80 -7.29 4.71 1.18
CA THR A 80 -8.62 4.44 1.73
C THR A 80 -9.64 5.17 0.84
N LEU A 81 -10.77 4.53 0.56
CA LEU A 81 -11.85 5.19 -0.18
C LEU A 81 -12.25 6.48 0.54
N PRO A 82 -12.55 7.56 -0.22
CA PRO A 82 -12.91 8.85 0.39
C PRO A 82 -14.04 8.74 1.40
N GLU A 83 -15.09 7.99 1.11
CA GLU A 83 -16.25 7.83 1.98
C GLU A 83 -15.94 6.99 3.24
N GLN A 84 -14.80 6.32 3.28
CA GLN A 84 -14.40 5.49 4.42
C GLN A 84 -13.28 6.12 5.24
N ARG A 85 -12.85 7.33 4.87
CA ARG A 85 -11.81 8.04 5.62
C ARG A 85 -12.33 8.42 7.00
N SER A 86 -11.42 8.59 7.95
CA SER A 86 -11.71 8.91 9.36
C SER A 86 -12.29 7.74 10.15
N ASN A 87 -12.37 6.54 9.56
CA ASN A 87 -12.81 5.35 10.28
C ASN A 87 -11.62 4.55 10.85
N GLY A 88 -10.40 5.05 10.70
CA GLY A 88 -9.21 4.39 11.23
C GLY A 88 -8.70 3.24 10.38
N TYR A 89 -9.19 3.09 9.16
CA TYR A 89 -8.78 1.96 8.31
C TYR A 89 -7.32 2.07 7.85
N GLY A 90 -6.87 3.29 7.52
CA GLY A 90 -5.47 3.51 7.16
C GLY A 90 -4.53 3.16 8.30
N LYS A 91 -4.90 3.51 9.52
CA LYS A 91 -4.11 3.19 10.72
C LYS A 91 -4.05 1.68 10.94
N LYS A 92 -5.19 0.99 10.80
CA LYS A 92 -5.23 -0.48 10.94
C LYS A 92 -4.37 -1.16 9.88
N LEU A 93 -4.44 -0.67 8.65
CA LEU A 93 -3.67 -1.25 7.55
C LEU A 93 -2.18 -1.03 7.77
N LEU A 94 -1.79 0.16 8.19
CA LEU A 94 -0.37 0.45 8.48
C LEU A 94 0.13 -0.40 9.66
N ALA A 95 -0.68 -0.57 10.69
CA ALA A 95 -0.31 -1.43 11.82
C ALA A 95 -0.11 -2.88 11.37
N TRP A 96 -0.98 -3.36 10.48
CA TRP A 96 -0.84 -4.71 9.92
C TRP A 96 0.45 -4.84 9.12
N LEU A 97 0.79 -3.81 8.32
CA LEU A 97 2.04 -3.80 7.54
C LEU A 97 3.25 -3.85 8.45
N ASN A 98 3.23 -3.11 9.57
CA ASN A 98 4.32 -3.15 10.54
C ASN A 98 4.48 -4.55 11.14
N GLU A 99 3.39 -5.17 11.53
CA GLU A 99 3.42 -6.53 12.10
C GLU A 99 3.91 -7.54 11.06
N TYR A 100 3.44 -7.41 9.82
CA TYR A 100 3.87 -8.28 8.73
C TYR A 100 5.38 -8.13 8.50
N ALA A 101 5.88 -6.90 8.47
CA ALA A 101 7.30 -6.62 8.28
C ALA A 101 8.15 -7.27 9.38
N VAL A 102 7.75 -7.11 10.64
CA VAL A 102 8.46 -7.72 11.76
C VAL A 102 8.46 -9.24 11.63
N LYS A 103 7.33 -9.82 11.32
CA LYS A 103 7.18 -11.28 11.18
C LYS A 103 8.08 -11.81 10.06
N GLU A 104 8.24 -11.04 8.99
CA GLU A 104 9.09 -11.43 7.85
C GLU A 104 10.56 -11.06 8.04
N GLY A 105 10.94 -10.60 9.22
CA GLY A 105 12.33 -10.30 9.53
C GLY A 105 12.85 -8.99 8.98
N CYS A 106 11.97 -8.06 8.64
CA CYS A 106 12.38 -6.76 8.12
C CYS A 106 12.90 -5.85 9.24
N ALA A 107 13.94 -5.10 8.94
CA ALA A 107 14.51 -4.13 9.87
C ALA A 107 13.82 -2.77 9.76
N GLN A 108 13.25 -2.46 8.61
CA GLN A 108 12.65 -1.14 8.35
C GLN A 108 11.43 -1.24 7.44
N LEU A 109 10.55 -0.26 7.56
CA LEU A 109 9.41 -0.07 6.65
C LEU A 109 9.56 1.31 6.01
N HIS A 110 9.40 1.38 4.71
CA HIS A 110 9.57 2.61 3.94
C HIS A 110 8.38 2.87 3.03
N LEU A 111 8.13 4.14 2.75
CA LEU A 111 7.17 4.57 1.73
C LEU A 111 7.57 5.95 1.22
N ASP A 112 7.04 6.31 0.06
CA ASP A 112 7.16 7.67 -0.48
C ASP A 112 5.77 8.28 -0.57
N SER A 113 5.68 9.59 -0.39
CA SER A 113 4.44 10.34 -0.54
C SER A 113 4.73 11.63 -1.29
N GLY A 114 3.91 11.92 -2.30
CA GLY A 114 4.09 13.14 -3.09
C GLY A 114 4.07 14.38 -2.20
N MET A 115 4.87 15.39 -2.55
CA MET A 115 5.01 16.61 -1.74
C MET A 115 3.67 17.33 -1.54
N GLN A 116 2.75 17.20 -2.49
CA GLN A 116 1.45 17.86 -2.45
C GLN A 116 0.44 17.19 -1.51
N ARG A 117 0.72 15.95 -1.07
CA ARG A 117 -0.22 15.17 -0.26
C ARG A 117 -0.04 15.47 1.23
N LYS A 118 -0.37 16.70 1.63
CA LYS A 118 -0.13 17.18 3.01
C LYS A 118 -0.89 16.39 4.08
N ASP A 119 -2.13 15.98 3.78
CA ASP A 119 -2.91 15.18 4.73
C ASP A 119 -2.28 13.82 4.98
N ALA A 120 -1.76 13.19 3.92
CA ALA A 120 -1.05 11.92 4.05
C ALA A 120 0.21 12.10 4.90
N HIS A 121 0.96 13.19 4.69
CA HIS A 121 2.16 13.46 5.49
C HIS A 121 1.82 13.57 6.97
N ARG A 122 0.76 14.29 7.32
CA ARG A 122 0.33 14.42 8.71
C ARG A 122 -0.05 13.06 9.30
N PHE A 123 -0.73 12.23 8.51
CA PHE A 123 -1.09 10.88 8.93
C PHE A 123 0.17 10.05 9.23
N TYR A 124 1.13 10.02 8.30
CA TYR A 124 2.34 9.22 8.49
C TYR A 124 3.14 9.67 9.71
N GLU A 125 3.33 10.97 9.87
CA GLU A 125 4.09 11.50 11.01
C GLU A 125 3.41 11.16 12.33
N ARG A 126 2.07 11.26 12.38
CA ARG A 126 1.30 10.90 13.57
C ARG A 126 1.46 9.42 13.91
N GLU A 127 1.58 8.57 12.91
CA GLU A 127 1.74 7.12 13.11
C GLU A 127 3.21 6.70 13.29
N GLY A 128 4.12 7.65 13.39
CA GLY A 128 5.52 7.36 13.68
C GLY A 128 6.41 7.13 12.47
N VAL A 129 5.93 7.45 11.27
CA VAL A 129 6.71 7.33 10.03
C VAL A 129 7.25 8.71 9.67
N ALA A 130 8.55 8.89 9.81
CA ALA A 130 9.19 10.19 9.65
C ALA A 130 9.79 10.38 8.25
N VAL A 131 9.88 11.63 7.83
CA VAL A 131 10.58 11.99 6.58
C VAL A 131 12.08 11.81 6.81
N THR A 132 12.72 10.96 6.02
CA THR A 132 14.15 10.68 6.15
C THR A 132 14.97 11.06 4.93
N GLY A 133 14.33 11.50 3.85
CA GLY A 133 15.03 11.87 2.63
C GLY A 133 14.10 12.42 1.58
N PHE A 134 14.67 12.78 0.44
CA PHE A 134 13.90 13.26 -0.70
C PHE A 134 14.01 12.26 -1.85
N HIS A 135 12.89 12.01 -2.51
CA HIS A 135 12.84 11.12 -3.67
C HIS A 135 13.09 11.94 -4.94
N PHE A 136 14.08 11.52 -5.73
CA PHE A 136 14.39 12.14 -7.02
C PHE A 136 14.02 11.17 -8.13
N ALA A 137 13.35 11.67 -9.15
CA ALA A 137 12.92 10.84 -10.27
C ALA A 137 13.10 11.57 -11.59
N GLN A 138 13.40 10.82 -12.64
CA GLN A 138 13.49 11.34 -14.00
C GLN A 138 12.68 10.41 -14.90
N VAL A 139 11.71 10.97 -15.59
CA VAL A 139 10.90 10.20 -16.55
C VAL A 139 11.73 9.96 -17.80
N LEU A 140 11.83 8.68 -18.20
CA LEU A 140 12.68 8.29 -19.33
C LEU A 140 11.88 8.02 -20.61
N LYS A 141 10.56 7.91 -20.53
CA LYS A 141 9.66 7.72 -21.67
C LYS A 141 8.43 8.58 -21.55
#